data_ff5952ef4ddffc47fb90889b8b935b66
#
_entry.id   ff5952ef4ddffc47fb90889b8b935b66
#
_cell.length_a   1.000
_cell.length_b   1.000
_cell.length_c   1.000
_cell.angle_alpha   90.00
_cell.angle_beta   90.00
_cell.angle_gamma   90.00
#
_symmetry.space_group_name_H-M   'P 1'
#
loop_
_entity.id
_entity.type
_entity.pdbx_description
1 polymer ?
#
loop_
_entity_poly.entity_id
_entity_poly.type
_entity_poly.pdbx_seq_one_letter_code
_entity_poly.pdbx_strand_id
1 'polypeptide(L)'
;MKYLFRKNFLLFIVILQAALVSCKDDSRLPTMELMIQRGDGSEVAVVAEIADTQETRNRGFMEREQIPDGTGMLFVFERDQILRFWMKNTPHPLSIAYIDSTGKIRDIYHMTPFSMANWTSTVSVRYALEVPQGWFEKESITVGDKVVISGKTDK
;
A
#
# COMPACT_ATOMS: atom_id res chain seq x y z
N MET A 1 17.69 -63.61 -9.81
CA MET A 1 16.44 -62.83 -9.78
C MET A 1 16.39 -61.85 -8.60
N LYS A 2 17.49 -61.11 -8.29
CA LYS A 2 17.61 -60.16 -7.18
C LYS A 2 18.10 -58.75 -7.54
N TYR A 3 18.38 -58.50 -8.82
CA TYR A 3 18.96 -57.20 -9.24
C TYR A 3 18.01 -56.26 -10.01
N LEU A 4 16.79 -56.72 -10.35
CA LEU A 4 15.83 -55.89 -11.09
C LEU A 4 15.00 -54.94 -10.18
N PHE A 5 14.90 -55.23 -8.88
CA PHE A 5 14.07 -54.40 -7.96
C PHE A 5 14.76 -53.14 -7.41
N ARG A 6 16.11 -53.05 -7.54
CA ARG A 6 16.86 -51.92 -7.01
C ARG A 6 16.95 -50.71 -7.93
N LYS A 7 16.74 -50.89 -9.23
CA LYS A 7 16.82 -49.77 -10.21
C LYS A 7 15.54 -48.93 -10.27
N ASN A 8 14.39 -49.52 -9.99
CA ASN A 8 13.11 -48.79 -10.06
C ASN A 8 12.79 -47.98 -8.79
N PHE A 9 13.42 -48.29 -7.64
CA PHE A 9 13.20 -47.54 -6.40
C PHE A 9 13.97 -46.22 -6.37
N LEU A 10 15.12 -46.12 -7.04
CA LEU A 10 15.89 -44.88 -7.15
C LEU A 10 15.28 -43.88 -8.17
N LEU A 11 14.51 -44.37 -9.15
CA LEU A 11 13.86 -43.51 -10.13
C LEU A 11 12.62 -42.81 -9.57
N PHE A 12 11.98 -43.34 -8.52
CA PHE A 12 10.81 -42.76 -7.89
C PHE A 12 11.13 -41.63 -6.91
N ILE A 13 12.37 -41.58 -6.39
CA ILE A 13 12.77 -40.52 -5.43
C ILE A 13 13.16 -39.22 -6.15
N VAL A 14 13.53 -39.24 -7.42
CA VAL A 14 13.97 -38.07 -8.19
C VAL A 14 12.77 -37.23 -8.71
N ILE A 15 11.58 -37.82 -8.80
CA ILE A 15 10.39 -37.12 -9.36
C ILE A 15 9.62 -36.31 -8.29
N LEU A 16 9.90 -36.52 -7.01
CA LEU A 16 9.15 -35.84 -5.92
C LEU A 16 9.79 -34.51 -5.47
N GLN A 17 10.86 -34.03 -6.10
CA GLN A 17 11.53 -32.78 -5.72
C GLN A 17 11.21 -31.58 -6.63
N ALA A 18 10.33 -31.70 -7.61
CA ALA A 18 10.08 -30.63 -8.60
C ALA A 18 8.75 -29.88 -8.41
N ALA A 19 8.15 -29.87 -7.24
CA ALA A 19 6.88 -29.18 -7.00
C ALA A 19 6.89 -28.24 -5.79
N LEU A 20 8.02 -27.59 -5.52
CA LEU A 20 7.99 -26.32 -4.77
C LEU A 20 7.87 -25.20 -5.81
N VAL A 21 6.71 -25.13 -6.47
CA VAL A 21 6.27 -23.92 -7.11
C VAL A 21 6.04 -22.94 -5.95
N SER A 22 7.05 -22.09 -5.72
CA SER A 22 6.89 -20.88 -4.93
C SER A 22 5.70 -20.15 -5.54
N CYS A 23 4.56 -20.18 -4.89
CA CYS A 23 3.52 -19.21 -5.14
C CYS A 23 4.17 -17.84 -4.85
N LYS A 24 4.67 -17.17 -5.88
CA LYS A 24 4.87 -15.74 -5.81
C LYS A 24 3.50 -15.19 -5.47
N ASP A 25 3.39 -14.59 -4.31
CA ASP A 25 2.25 -13.75 -3.96
C ASP A 25 2.25 -12.57 -4.95
N ASP A 26 1.54 -12.76 -6.06
CA ASP A 26 1.40 -11.80 -7.17
C ASP A 26 0.41 -10.69 -6.80
N SER A 27 0.10 -10.54 -5.50
CA SER A 27 -0.85 -9.57 -4.97
C SER A 27 -0.23 -8.20 -4.68
N ARG A 28 1.06 -8.01 -4.95
CA ARG A 28 1.72 -6.71 -4.73
C ARG A 28 1.42 -5.78 -5.89
N LEU A 29 0.86 -4.61 -5.56
CA LEU A 29 0.62 -3.54 -6.51
C LEU A 29 1.93 -2.91 -7.00
N PRO A 30 1.95 -2.26 -8.18
CA PRO A 30 3.07 -1.43 -8.59
C PRO A 30 3.41 -0.42 -7.50
N THR A 31 4.69 -0.16 -7.30
CA THR A 31 5.17 0.81 -6.30
C THR A 31 5.77 2.04 -6.94
N MET A 32 5.68 3.18 -6.26
CA MET A 32 6.29 4.44 -6.64
C MET A 32 6.96 5.06 -5.41
N GLU A 33 8.14 5.63 -5.57
CA GLU A 33 8.72 6.50 -4.56
C GLU A 33 8.08 7.89 -4.68
N LEU A 34 7.50 8.36 -3.59
CA LEU A 34 6.90 9.68 -3.47
C LEU A 34 7.81 10.55 -2.61
N MET A 35 8.05 11.78 -3.05
CA MET A 35 8.74 12.80 -2.24
C MET A 35 7.69 13.70 -1.58
N ILE A 36 7.83 13.93 -0.28
CA ILE A 36 6.99 14.86 0.48
C ILE A 36 7.83 16.07 0.86
N GLN A 37 7.51 17.21 0.30
CA GLN A 37 8.15 18.50 0.59
C GLN A 37 7.48 19.12 1.81
N ARG A 38 8.25 19.35 2.85
CA ARG A 38 7.81 20.00 4.09
C ARG A 38 7.84 21.52 3.96
N GLY A 39 7.11 22.21 4.82
CA GLY A 39 7.06 23.67 4.83
C GLY A 39 8.41 24.35 5.08
N ASP A 40 9.40 23.67 5.66
CA ASP A 40 10.78 24.14 5.86
C ASP A 40 11.69 23.92 4.62
N GLY A 41 11.15 23.34 3.54
CA GLY A 41 11.86 23.02 2.31
C GLY A 41 12.62 21.70 2.31
N SER A 42 12.61 20.96 3.41
CA SER A 42 13.19 19.59 3.47
C SER A 42 12.23 18.57 2.82
N GLU A 43 12.79 17.42 2.44
CA GLU A 43 12.04 16.37 1.73
C GLU A 43 12.16 15.03 2.45
N VAL A 44 11.09 14.24 2.39
CA VAL A 44 11.03 12.87 2.90
C VAL A 44 10.50 11.94 1.81
N ALA A 45 11.15 10.79 1.66
CA ALA A 45 10.71 9.77 0.72
C ALA A 45 9.80 8.73 1.40
N VAL A 46 8.78 8.25 0.68
CA VAL A 46 7.96 7.08 1.04
C VAL A 46 7.75 6.23 -0.19
N VAL A 47 7.90 4.90 -0.04
CA VAL A 47 7.60 3.96 -1.13
C VAL A 47 6.14 3.53 -1.01
N ALA A 48 5.30 3.96 -1.96
CA ALA A 48 3.88 3.69 -1.94
C ALA A 48 3.47 2.66 -3.02
N GLU A 49 2.66 1.68 -2.65
CA GLU A 49 1.89 0.88 -3.59
C GLU A 49 0.82 1.75 -4.24
N ILE A 50 0.50 1.52 -5.53
CA ILE A 50 -0.45 2.36 -6.27
C ILE A 50 -1.79 1.63 -6.41
N ALA A 51 -2.83 2.18 -5.79
CA ALA A 51 -4.22 1.72 -5.89
C ALA A 51 -5.01 2.69 -6.81
N ASP A 52 -5.03 2.42 -8.11
CA ASP A 52 -5.64 3.29 -9.12
C ASP A 52 -6.90 2.70 -9.78
N THR A 53 -7.23 1.42 -9.50
CA THR A 53 -8.47 0.80 -9.95
C THR A 53 -9.50 0.73 -8.82
N GLN A 54 -10.79 0.57 -9.16
CA GLN A 54 -11.84 0.42 -8.15
C GLN A 54 -11.58 -0.80 -7.24
N GLU A 55 -11.08 -1.90 -7.81
CA GLU A 55 -10.78 -3.13 -7.07
C GLU A 55 -9.63 -2.90 -6.07
N THR A 56 -8.51 -2.33 -6.52
CA THR A 56 -7.33 -2.09 -5.68
C THR A 56 -7.64 -1.05 -4.59
N ARG A 57 -8.40 0.00 -4.90
CA ARG A 57 -8.87 0.98 -3.91
C ARG A 57 -9.80 0.36 -2.86
N ASN A 58 -10.70 -0.54 -3.27
CA ASN A 58 -11.61 -1.22 -2.34
C ASN A 58 -10.87 -2.18 -1.41
N ARG A 59 -9.82 -2.83 -1.89
CA ARG A 59 -9.02 -3.76 -1.08
C ARG A 59 -8.11 -3.01 -0.11
N GLY A 60 -7.39 -2.01 -0.57
CA GLY A 60 -6.42 -1.28 0.27
C GLY A 60 -5.47 -2.23 1.01
N PHE A 61 -5.24 -1.97 2.30
CA PHE A 61 -4.43 -2.81 3.19
C PHE A 61 -5.21 -3.91 3.93
N MET A 62 -6.42 -4.27 3.45
CA MET A 62 -7.16 -5.39 4.05
C MET A 62 -6.34 -6.66 4.06
N GLU A 63 -6.35 -7.39 5.19
CA GLU A 63 -5.71 -8.70 5.37
C GLU A 63 -4.18 -8.71 5.17
N ARG A 64 -3.52 -7.55 5.15
CA ARG A 64 -2.05 -7.48 5.11
C ARG A 64 -1.47 -7.99 6.42
N GLU A 65 -0.50 -8.89 6.32
CA GLU A 65 0.22 -9.41 7.50
C GLU A 65 1.21 -8.39 8.05
N GLN A 66 1.82 -7.58 7.19
CA GLN A 66 2.82 -6.59 7.56
C GLN A 66 2.78 -5.38 6.61
N ILE A 67 3.01 -4.21 7.18
CA ILE A 67 3.19 -2.94 6.46
C ILE A 67 4.49 -2.33 7.00
N PRO A 68 5.61 -2.42 6.27
CA PRO A 68 6.91 -1.93 6.74
C PRO A 68 6.92 -0.41 6.95
N ASP A 69 7.71 0.06 7.92
CA ASP A 69 7.97 1.49 8.12
C ASP A 69 8.57 2.12 6.86
N GLY A 70 8.21 3.35 6.53
CA GLY A 70 8.64 4.03 5.29
C GLY A 70 7.93 3.53 4.03
N THR A 71 6.92 2.66 4.16
CA THR A 71 6.06 2.24 3.04
C THR A 71 4.63 2.71 3.24
N GLY A 72 3.84 2.72 2.16
CA GLY A 72 2.45 3.14 2.20
C GLY A 72 1.66 2.66 0.98
N MET A 73 0.44 3.17 0.85
CA MET A 73 -0.41 2.98 -0.32
C MET A 73 -0.99 4.32 -0.76
N LEU A 74 -0.75 4.68 -2.02
CA LEU A 74 -1.34 5.85 -2.66
C LEU A 74 -2.59 5.43 -3.42
N PHE A 75 -3.73 5.94 -3.00
CA PHE A 75 -5.01 5.80 -3.69
C PHE A 75 -5.16 6.95 -4.67
N VAL A 76 -5.34 6.61 -5.96
CA VAL A 76 -5.47 7.57 -7.06
C VAL A 76 -6.89 7.55 -7.57
N PHE A 77 -7.52 8.73 -7.67
CA PHE A 77 -8.87 8.90 -8.19
C PHE A 77 -8.87 9.73 -9.47
N GLU A 78 -9.82 9.46 -10.36
CA GLU A 78 -9.90 10.09 -11.67
C GLU A 78 -10.27 11.59 -11.60
N ARG A 79 -10.93 11.99 -10.50
CA ARG A 79 -11.41 13.38 -10.28
C ARG A 79 -11.36 13.75 -8.80
N ASP A 80 -11.37 15.04 -8.51
CA ASP A 80 -11.50 15.54 -7.14
C ASP A 80 -12.89 15.25 -6.59
N GLN A 81 -12.94 14.70 -5.39
CA GLN A 81 -14.18 14.35 -4.69
C GLN A 81 -13.96 14.25 -3.19
N ILE A 82 -15.03 14.26 -2.40
CA ILE A 82 -14.96 13.93 -0.98
C ILE A 82 -14.68 12.43 -0.87
N LEU A 83 -13.54 12.08 -0.29
CA LEU A 83 -13.13 10.71 -0.05
C LEU A 83 -13.55 10.25 1.34
N ARG A 84 -13.88 8.95 1.45
CA ARG A 84 -14.23 8.29 2.71
C ARG A 84 -13.52 6.95 2.77
N PHE A 85 -12.81 6.72 3.87
CA PHE A 85 -12.08 5.48 4.14
C PHE A 85 -12.55 4.86 5.44
N TRP A 86 -12.40 3.57 5.56
CA TRP A 86 -12.70 2.74 6.72
C TRP A 86 -11.57 1.72 6.94
N MET A 87 -11.59 1.04 8.10
CA MET A 87 -10.57 0.05 8.45
C MET A 87 -11.14 -1.38 8.45
N LYS A 88 -12.16 -1.64 7.61
CA LYS A 88 -12.72 -3.00 7.49
C LYS A 88 -11.60 -4.00 7.12
N ASN A 89 -11.54 -5.11 7.85
CA ASN A 89 -10.55 -6.18 7.64
C ASN A 89 -9.08 -5.71 7.63
N THR A 90 -8.77 -4.55 8.23
CA THR A 90 -7.44 -3.99 8.30
C THR A 90 -6.91 -4.09 9.73
N PRO A 91 -5.98 -5.05 10.01
CA PRO A 91 -5.53 -5.35 11.38
C PRO A 91 -4.48 -4.37 11.92
N HIS A 92 -3.84 -3.60 11.05
CA HIS A 92 -2.77 -2.67 11.42
C HIS A 92 -3.31 -1.26 11.63
N PRO A 93 -2.87 -0.53 12.68
CA PRO A 93 -3.19 0.88 12.82
C PRO A 93 -2.51 1.68 11.71
N LEU A 94 -3.27 2.57 11.05
CA LEU A 94 -2.81 3.39 9.94
C LEU A 94 -3.03 4.87 10.22
N SER A 95 -2.23 5.72 9.56
CA SER A 95 -2.53 7.13 9.35
C SER A 95 -2.87 7.36 7.88
N ILE A 96 -3.84 8.23 7.60
CA ILE A 96 -4.23 8.62 6.24
C ILE A 96 -4.05 10.12 6.05
N ALA A 97 -3.42 10.51 4.94
CA ALA A 97 -3.37 11.90 4.47
C ALA A 97 -4.25 12.04 3.23
N TYR A 98 -5.14 13.03 3.23
CA TYR A 98 -5.91 13.42 2.05
C TYR A 98 -5.21 14.53 1.29
N ILE A 99 -5.06 14.36 -0.04
CA ILE A 99 -4.19 15.17 -0.88
C ILE A 99 -4.99 15.68 -2.08
N ASP A 100 -4.97 17.00 -2.28
CA ASP A 100 -5.67 17.61 -3.42
C ASP A 100 -4.91 17.40 -4.75
N SER A 101 -5.51 17.84 -5.85
CA SER A 101 -4.92 17.68 -7.20
C SER A 101 -3.62 18.45 -7.41
N THR A 102 -3.27 19.38 -6.52
CA THR A 102 -1.99 20.11 -6.54
C THR A 102 -0.89 19.39 -5.75
N GLY A 103 -1.23 18.28 -5.08
CA GLY A 103 -0.34 17.54 -4.21
C GLY A 103 -0.32 18.01 -2.76
N LYS A 104 -1.13 19.01 -2.39
CA LYS A 104 -1.15 19.57 -1.04
C LYS A 104 -1.94 18.68 -0.09
N ILE A 105 -1.36 18.35 1.08
CA ILE A 105 -2.03 17.62 2.16
C ILE A 105 -3.09 18.54 2.79
N ARG A 106 -4.33 18.06 2.83
CA ARG A 106 -5.49 18.80 3.32
C ARG A 106 -5.95 18.35 4.70
N ASP A 107 -5.87 17.04 4.96
CA ASP A 107 -6.22 16.42 6.23
C ASP A 107 -5.25 15.28 6.52
N ILE A 108 -5.02 15.00 7.83
CA ILE A 108 -4.34 13.79 8.32
C ILE A 108 -5.17 13.23 9.46
N TYR A 109 -5.42 11.91 9.45
CA TYR A 109 -6.15 11.21 10.50
C TYR A 109 -5.43 9.93 10.92
N HIS A 110 -5.58 9.55 12.19
CA HIS A 110 -5.26 8.22 12.69
C HIS A 110 -6.48 7.33 12.60
N MET A 111 -6.29 6.12 12.08
CA MET A 111 -7.37 5.18 11.84
C MET A 111 -7.22 3.95 12.72
N THR A 112 -8.29 3.62 13.46
CA THR A 112 -8.32 2.48 14.38
C THR A 112 -8.54 1.17 13.61
N PRO A 113 -7.74 0.12 13.85
CA PRO A 113 -7.91 -1.19 13.24
C PRO A 113 -9.36 -1.71 13.35
N PHE A 114 -9.81 -2.38 12.29
CA PHE A 114 -11.14 -3.01 12.19
C PHE A 114 -12.34 -2.06 12.34
N SER A 115 -12.13 -0.76 12.48
CA SER A 115 -13.21 0.21 12.63
C SER A 115 -14.04 0.34 11.35
N MET A 116 -15.35 0.37 11.50
CA MET A 116 -16.32 0.62 10.43
C MET A 116 -16.71 2.10 10.35
N ALA A 117 -16.14 2.96 11.20
CA ALA A 117 -16.31 4.40 11.08
C ALA A 117 -15.66 4.93 9.80
N ASN A 118 -16.22 6.02 9.26
CA ASN A 118 -15.64 6.68 8.10
C ASN A 118 -14.74 7.84 8.51
N TRP A 119 -13.52 7.84 8.01
CA TRP A 119 -12.66 9.02 7.98
C TRP A 119 -12.90 9.73 6.65
N THR A 120 -13.34 10.96 6.72
CA THR A 120 -13.82 11.70 5.53
C THR A 120 -12.97 12.93 5.32
N SER A 121 -12.54 13.18 4.06
CA SER A 121 -11.83 14.43 3.73
C SER A 121 -12.72 15.65 3.93
N THR A 122 -12.15 16.75 4.45
CA THR A 122 -12.89 18.00 4.68
C THR A 122 -13.17 18.77 3.40
N VAL A 123 -12.39 18.52 2.34
CA VAL A 123 -12.54 19.12 1.01
C VAL A 123 -12.44 18.05 -0.07
N SER A 124 -12.80 18.40 -1.31
CA SER A 124 -12.57 17.54 -2.46
C SER A 124 -11.10 17.35 -2.71
N VAL A 125 -10.67 16.10 -2.86
CA VAL A 125 -9.27 15.69 -3.04
C VAL A 125 -9.15 14.65 -4.16
N ARG A 126 -7.93 14.52 -4.72
CA ARG A 126 -7.61 13.59 -5.79
C ARG A 126 -6.98 12.31 -5.30
N TYR A 127 -6.25 12.38 -4.16
CA TYR A 127 -5.43 11.29 -3.67
C TYR A 127 -5.64 11.10 -2.18
N ALA A 128 -5.33 9.88 -1.71
CA ALA A 128 -5.13 9.59 -0.30
C ALA A 128 -3.86 8.75 -0.14
N LEU A 129 -3.06 9.00 0.89
CA LEU A 129 -1.87 8.24 1.23
C LEU A 129 -2.05 7.61 2.59
N GLU A 130 -2.11 6.27 2.64
CA GLU A 130 -2.08 5.49 3.88
C GLU A 130 -0.66 5.04 4.20
N VAL A 131 -0.27 5.16 5.47
CA VAL A 131 1.04 4.74 6.02
C VAL A 131 0.83 4.12 7.39
N PRO A 132 1.81 3.38 7.96
CA PRO A 132 1.76 2.96 9.36
C PRO A 132 1.49 4.14 10.29
N GLN A 133 0.64 3.92 11.31
CA GLN A 133 0.24 4.98 12.23
C GLN A 133 1.46 5.62 12.92
N GLY A 134 1.46 6.95 12.98
CA GLY A 134 2.54 7.73 13.58
C GLY A 134 3.70 8.05 12.63
N TRP A 135 3.69 7.54 11.39
CA TRP A 135 4.76 7.82 10.44
C TRP A 135 4.82 9.30 10.05
N PHE A 136 3.68 9.96 9.82
CA PHE A 136 3.65 11.40 9.49
C PHE A 136 4.26 12.25 10.60
N GLU A 137 3.94 11.95 11.85
CA GLU A 137 4.48 12.66 13.02
C GLU A 137 5.99 12.41 13.17
N LYS A 138 6.42 11.16 13.03
CA LYS A 138 7.84 10.77 13.08
C LYS A 138 8.64 11.55 12.05
N GLU A 139 8.12 11.68 10.85
CA GLU A 139 8.76 12.39 9.75
C GLU A 139 8.41 13.91 9.73
N SER A 140 7.75 14.43 10.77
CA SER A 140 7.36 15.85 10.89
C SER A 140 6.55 16.38 9.70
N ILE A 141 5.71 15.52 9.12
CA ILE A 141 4.83 15.85 8.01
C ILE A 141 3.49 16.36 8.57
N THR A 142 3.01 17.46 8.03
CA THR A 142 1.81 18.16 8.52
C THR A 142 0.86 18.54 7.38
N VAL A 143 -0.35 18.94 7.75
CA VAL A 143 -1.31 19.56 6.82
C VAL A 143 -0.68 20.82 6.22
N GLY A 144 -0.71 20.91 4.90
CA GLY A 144 -0.08 21.99 4.14
C GLY A 144 1.18 21.58 3.40
N ASP A 145 1.86 20.52 3.82
CA ASP A 145 2.99 19.95 3.10
C ASP A 145 2.56 19.38 1.74
N LYS A 146 3.53 19.15 0.85
CA LYS A 146 3.23 18.80 -0.53
C LYS A 146 3.82 17.45 -0.92
N VAL A 147 2.96 16.53 -1.34
CA VAL A 147 3.36 15.27 -1.96
C VAL A 147 3.65 15.51 -3.45
N VAL A 148 4.87 15.21 -3.88
CA VAL A 148 5.27 15.28 -5.29
C VAL A 148 4.95 13.94 -5.93
N ILE A 149 3.87 13.90 -6.68
CA ILE A 149 3.44 12.72 -7.43
C ILE A 149 4.06 12.85 -8.82
N SER A 150 5.32 12.40 -8.96
CA SER A 150 6.07 12.42 -10.21
C SER A 150 5.70 11.20 -11.05
N GLY A 151 4.78 11.40 -11.98
CA GLY A 151 4.33 10.36 -12.90
C GLY A 151 2.86 10.57 -13.18
N LYS A 152 2.56 11.40 -14.19
CA LYS A 152 1.25 11.33 -14.81
C LYS A 152 1.03 9.89 -15.24
N THR A 153 0.08 9.22 -14.64
CA THR A 153 -0.62 8.11 -15.29
C THR A 153 -1.47 8.76 -16.39
N ASP A 154 -0.82 9.26 -17.44
CA ASP A 154 -1.53 9.58 -18.67
C ASP A 154 -1.97 8.27 -19.31
N LYS A 155 -3.22 7.92 -19.10
CA LYS A 155 -3.98 6.96 -19.93
C LYS A 155 -4.94 7.74 -20.79
#